data_6765d2edc03ab96ebcc0b21ae722ba62
#
_entry.id   6765d2edc03ab96ebcc0b21ae722ba62
#
_cell.length_a   1.000
_cell.length_b   1.000
_cell.length_c   1.000
_cell.angle_alpha   90.00
_cell.angle_beta   90.00
_cell.angle_gamma   90.00
#
_symmetry.space_group_name_H-M   'P 1'
#
loop_
_entity.id
_entity.type
_entity.pdbx_description
1 polymer ?
#
loop_
_entity_poly.entity_id
_entity_poly.type
_entity_poly.pdbx_seq_one_letter_code
_entity_poly.pdbx_strand_id
1 'polypeptide(L)'
;VIITSCNDAIYFKSNLDRGSYICDIFVRNIRVEKALKAIIKFESDYKKSSQTYPTHFENFTIQKISAGEASESGIDISGSALLPIHNVTIDRFTLDNTPKEIIMNNAQNVKLLRTRINGKLININNNE
;
A
#
# COMPACT_ATOMS: atom_id res chain seq x y z
N VAL A 1 -3.13 -17.56 -0.02
CA VAL A 1 -2.39 -17.32 1.23
C VAL A 1 -3.35 -16.83 2.30
N ILE A 2 -3.27 -17.40 3.47
CA ILE A 2 -4.07 -16.99 4.62
C ILE A 2 -3.13 -16.48 5.70
N ILE A 3 -3.38 -15.26 6.17
CA ILE A 3 -2.61 -14.63 7.24
C ILE A 3 -3.55 -14.41 8.43
N THR A 4 -3.31 -15.08 9.55
CA THR A 4 -4.18 -14.97 10.72
C THR A 4 -3.94 -13.69 11.48
N SER A 5 -2.65 -13.34 11.72
CA SER A 5 -2.28 -12.11 12.42
C SER A 5 -0.89 -11.66 11.96
N CYS A 6 -0.71 -10.35 11.85
CA CYS A 6 0.55 -9.75 11.40
C CYS A 6 0.61 -8.29 11.83
N ASN A 7 1.76 -7.65 11.65
CA ASN A 7 1.84 -6.19 11.79
C ASN A 7 1.27 -5.52 10.53
N ASP A 8 1.95 -5.65 9.41
CA ASP A 8 1.46 -5.23 8.09
C ASP A 8 1.37 -6.47 7.20
N ALA A 9 0.28 -6.65 6.48
CA ALA A 9 0.09 -7.85 5.67
C ALA A 9 0.95 -7.81 4.40
N ILE A 10 0.94 -6.69 3.71
CA ILE A 10 1.73 -6.47 2.49
C ILE A 10 2.51 -5.17 2.70
N TYR A 11 3.82 -5.27 2.78
CA TYR A 11 4.64 -4.11 3.13
C TYR A 11 5.86 -4.02 2.22
N PHE A 12 5.94 -2.89 1.49
CA PHE A 12 7.09 -2.55 0.64
C PHE A 12 7.79 -1.35 1.26
N LYS A 13 9.03 -1.51 1.66
CA LYS A 13 9.76 -0.45 2.34
C LYS A 13 11.17 -0.27 1.82
N SER A 14 11.65 0.97 1.84
CA SER A 14 13.03 1.30 1.56
C SER A 14 13.40 2.62 2.24
N ASN A 15 14.66 2.99 2.17
CA ASN A 15 15.17 4.25 2.69
C ASN A 15 15.57 5.18 1.55
N LEU A 16 15.79 6.47 1.87
CA LEU A 16 16.26 7.45 0.89
C LEU A 16 17.71 7.24 0.48
N ASP A 17 18.46 6.37 1.14
CA ASP A 17 19.88 6.15 0.88
C ASP A 17 20.18 4.85 0.14
N ARG A 18 19.14 4.11 -0.27
CA ARG A 18 19.34 2.79 -0.88
C ARG A 18 19.37 2.78 -2.40
N GLY A 19 18.66 3.72 -3.04
CA GLY A 19 18.53 3.72 -4.48
C GLY A 19 17.85 2.47 -5.02
N SER A 20 18.10 2.17 -6.31
CA SER A 20 17.61 0.97 -6.97
C SER A 20 16.10 0.98 -7.22
N TYR A 21 15.50 -0.17 -7.46
CA TYR A 21 14.11 -0.31 -7.90
C TYR A 21 13.39 -1.39 -7.11
N ILE A 22 12.14 -1.10 -6.74
CA ILE A 22 11.16 -2.11 -6.36
C ILE A 22 10.03 -1.93 -7.38
N CYS A 23 9.92 -2.82 -8.34
CA CYS A 23 9.00 -2.62 -9.45
C CYS A 23 8.45 -3.93 -10.00
N ASP A 24 7.38 -3.80 -10.80
CA ASP A 24 6.76 -4.92 -11.51
C ASP A 24 6.33 -6.03 -10.56
N ILE A 25 5.65 -5.64 -9.48
CA ILE A 25 5.18 -6.55 -8.45
C ILE A 25 3.71 -6.87 -8.68
N PHE A 26 3.38 -8.15 -8.64
CA PHE A 26 2.02 -8.63 -8.76
C PHE A 26 1.66 -9.49 -7.55
N VAL A 27 0.62 -9.09 -6.81
CA VAL A 27 0.15 -9.80 -5.61
C VAL A 27 -1.33 -10.13 -5.77
N ARG A 28 -1.72 -11.36 -5.44
CA ARG A 28 -3.11 -11.79 -5.61
C ARG A 28 -3.51 -12.88 -4.61
N ASN A 29 -4.78 -12.87 -4.26
CA ASN A 29 -5.42 -13.94 -3.48
C ASN A 29 -4.84 -14.08 -2.08
N ILE A 30 -4.98 -13.02 -1.28
CA ILE A 30 -4.56 -13.05 0.12
C ILE A 30 -5.78 -12.81 1.02
N ARG A 31 -5.96 -13.65 2.02
CA ARG A 31 -6.91 -13.43 3.10
C ARG A 31 -6.15 -13.05 4.36
N VAL A 32 -6.50 -11.92 4.95
CA VAL A 32 -5.92 -11.44 6.21
C VAL A 32 -7.02 -11.35 7.25
N GLU A 33 -6.86 -11.99 8.38
CA GLU A 33 -7.84 -11.87 9.44
C GLU A 33 -7.63 -10.59 10.23
N LYS A 34 -6.40 -10.31 10.66
CA LYS A 34 -6.10 -9.12 11.44
C LYS A 34 -4.68 -8.61 11.16
N ALA A 35 -4.55 -7.30 10.93
CA ALA A 35 -3.28 -6.60 10.90
C ALA A 35 -3.25 -5.57 12.03
N LEU A 36 -2.14 -5.50 12.75
CA LEU A 36 -1.98 -4.54 13.85
C LEU A 36 -1.72 -3.13 13.34
N LYS A 37 -1.27 -2.99 12.10
CA LYS A 37 -1.02 -1.71 11.45
C LYS A 37 -1.86 -1.59 10.19
N ALA A 38 -1.31 -1.86 9.02
CA ALA A 38 -2.00 -1.71 7.75
C ALA A 38 -2.11 -3.03 7.00
N ILE A 39 -3.09 -3.13 6.09
CA ILE A 39 -3.18 -4.27 5.19
C ILE A 39 -2.16 -4.11 4.07
N ILE A 40 -2.13 -2.96 3.41
CA ILE A 40 -1.17 -2.66 2.35
C ILE A 40 -0.41 -1.40 2.76
N LYS A 41 0.92 -1.48 2.78
CA LYS A 41 1.76 -0.35 3.14
C LYS A 41 2.94 -0.21 2.20
N PHE A 42 3.14 1.01 1.71
CA PHE A 42 4.31 1.42 0.95
C PHE A 42 5.01 2.52 1.73
N GLU A 43 6.29 2.37 1.98
CA GLU A 43 7.06 3.37 2.70
C GLU A 43 8.44 3.51 2.09
N SER A 44 8.70 4.63 1.43
CA SER A 44 9.98 4.86 0.75
C SER A 44 11.02 5.55 1.62
N ASP A 45 10.66 5.95 2.83
CA ASP A 45 11.56 6.61 3.77
C ASP A 45 11.41 5.98 5.15
N TYR A 46 11.71 4.70 5.24
CA TYR A 46 11.55 3.92 6.47
C TYR A 46 12.43 4.44 7.60
N LYS A 47 13.69 4.77 7.28
CA LYS A 47 14.60 5.42 8.20
C LYS A 47 15.08 6.71 7.55
N LYS A 48 14.78 7.84 8.18
CA LYS A 48 15.22 9.12 7.64
C LYS A 48 16.73 9.17 7.55
N SER A 49 17.24 9.50 6.38
CA SER A 49 18.65 9.55 6.08
C SER A 49 19.00 10.91 5.48
N SER A 50 20.23 11.36 5.69
CA SER A 50 20.75 12.55 5.02
C SER A 50 21.14 12.26 3.55
N GLN A 51 21.21 11.01 3.17
CA GLN A 51 21.51 10.61 1.79
C GLN A 51 20.27 10.76 0.90
N THR A 52 20.49 11.06 -0.37
CA THR A 52 19.42 11.31 -1.32
C THR A 52 19.49 10.38 -2.52
N TYR A 53 19.38 9.08 -2.27
CA TYR A 53 19.29 8.07 -3.31
C TYR A 53 17.97 7.31 -3.15
N PRO A 54 16.84 7.95 -3.51
CA PRO A 54 15.54 7.30 -3.32
C PRO A 54 15.37 6.06 -4.17
N THR A 55 14.59 5.11 -3.68
CA THR A 55 14.26 3.90 -4.42
C THR A 55 13.09 4.19 -5.35
N HIS A 56 13.14 3.68 -6.58
CA HIS A 56 12.03 3.72 -7.50
C HIS A 56 11.00 2.65 -7.12
N PHE A 57 9.79 3.08 -6.80
CA PHE A 57 8.66 2.20 -6.56
C PHE A 57 7.69 2.37 -7.72
N GLU A 58 7.61 1.37 -8.61
CA GLU A 58 6.80 1.47 -9.83
C GLU A 58 6.09 0.16 -10.17
N ASN A 59 4.89 0.29 -10.74
CA ASN A 59 4.16 -0.82 -11.36
C ASN A 59 3.81 -1.93 -10.38
N PHE A 60 2.87 -1.62 -9.49
CA PHE A 60 2.33 -2.58 -8.54
C PHE A 60 0.90 -2.91 -8.93
N THR A 61 0.58 -4.19 -8.97
CA THR A 61 -0.78 -4.68 -9.15
C THR A 61 -1.13 -5.60 -7.99
N ILE A 62 -2.12 -5.21 -7.20
CA ILE A 62 -2.54 -5.95 -6.02
C ILE A 62 -4.03 -6.25 -6.17
N GLN A 63 -4.39 -7.54 -6.20
CA GLN A 63 -5.75 -7.97 -6.51
C GLN A 63 -6.27 -9.00 -5.52
N LYS A 64 -7.59 -9.00 -5.33
CA LYS A 64 -8.30 -10.04 -4.58
C LYS A 64 -7.73 -10.21 -3.18
N ILE A 65 -7.74 -9.12 -2.44
CA ILE A 65 -7.35 -9.09 -1.04
C ILE A 65 -8.61 -8.97 -0.21
N SER A 66 -8.75 -9.84 0.76
CA SER A 66 -9.88 -9.82 1.68
C SER A 66 -9.34 -9.75 3.11
N ALA A 67 -9.80 -8.78 3.87
CA ALA A 67 -9.28 -8.56 5.21
C ALA A 67 -10.40 -8.27 6.21
N GLY A 68 -10.21 -8.72 7.45
CA GLY A 68 -11.16 -8.48 8.53
C GLY A 68 -10.90 -7.17 9.23
N GLU A 69 -9.71 -6.97 9.75
CA GLU A 69 -9.40 -5.81 10.59
C GLU A 69 -7.99 -5.29 10.35
N ALA A 70 -7.84 -3.97 10.34
CA ALA A 70 -6.57 -3.29 10.40
C ALA A 70 -6.64 -2.23 11.49
N SER A 71 -5.71 -2.24 12.45
CA SER A 71 -5.81 -1.38 13.63
C SER A 71 -5.37 0.06 13.38
N GLU A 72 -4.60 0.34 12.33
CA GLU A 72 -4.19 1.70 11.99
C GLU A 72 -4.83 2.18 10.69
N SER A 73 -4.62 1.48 9.58
CA SER A 73 -5.14 1.91 8.29
C SER A 73 -5.34 0.72 7.34
N GLY A 74 -6.16 0.91 6.33
CA GLY A 74 -6.35 -0.09 5.30
C GLY A 74 -5.21 -0.09 4.29
N ILE A 75 -5.06 1.02 3.59
CA ILE A 75 -4.06 1.21 2.54
C ILE A 75 -3.26 2.46 2.86
N ASP A 76 -1.96 2.32 3.01
CA ASP A 76 -1.05 3.43 3.28
C ASP A 76 0.02 3.45 2.19
N ILE A 77 -0.04 4.44 1.32
CA ILE A 77 0.94 4.64 0.25
C ILE A 77 1.69 5.94 0.56
N SER A 78 2.86 5.81 1.17
CA SER A 78 3.67 6.94 1.60
C SER A 78 5.00 6.94 0.87
N GLY A 79 5.07 7.76 -0.17
CA GLY A 79 6.27 7.94 -0.97
C GLY A 79 7.13 9.10 -0.48
N SER A 80 8.19 9.38 -1.22
CA SER A 80 9.06 10.51 -1.01
C SER A 80 8.74 11.62 -1.99
N ALA A 81 8.86 12.89 -1.57
CA ALA A 81 8.75 14.01 -2.47
C ALA A 81 9.86 14.01 -3.54
N LEU A 82 11.01 13.43 -3.23
CA LEU A 82 12.12 13.31 -4.18
C LEU A 82 11.79 12.33 -5.32
N LEU A 83 11.05 11.28 -5.01
CA LEU A 83 10.71 10.27 -6.00
C LEU A 83 9.39 9.60 -5.58
N PRO A 84 8.25 10.13 -6.05
CA PRO A 84 6.95 9.57 -5.68
C PRO A 84 6.78 8.12 -6.14
N ILE A 85 5.88 7.41 -5.48
CA ILE A 85 5.50 6.06 -5.87
C ILE A 85 4.60 6.14 -7.10
N HIS A 86 4.89 5.34 -8.14
CA HIS A 86 4.20 5.40 -9.41
C HIS A 86 3.45 4.10 -9.75
N ASN A 87 2.28 4.25 -10.36
CA ASN A 87 1.54 3.16 -11.00
C ASN A 87 1.20 2.03 -10.02
N VAL A 88 0.31 2.32 -9.09
CA VAL A 88 -0.22 1.32 -8.16
C VAL A 88 -1.68 1.09 -8.51
N THR A 89 -2.02 -0.16 -8.80
CA THR A 89 -3.41 -0.58 -9.04
C THR A 89 -3.81 -1.59 -7.98
N ILE A 90 -4.85 -1.27 -7.23
CA ILE A 90 -5.43 -2.16 -6.24
C ILE A 90 -6.86 -2.46 -6.68
N ASP A 91 -7.16 -3.73 -6.94
CA ASP A 91 -8.43 -4.15 -7.47
C ASP A 91 -9.01 -5.28 -6.61
N ARG A 92 -10.30 -5.18 -6.31
CA ARG A 92 -11.00 -6.17 -5.49
C ARG A 92 -10.36 -6.33 -4.11
N PHE A 93 -10.27 -5.23 -3.43
CA PHE A 93 -9.79 -5.16 -2.04
C PHE A 93 -11.00 -4.96 -1.14
N THR A 94 -11.13 -5.79 -0.11
CA THR A 94 -12.19 -5.68 0.88
C THR A 94 -11.60 -5.70 2.27
N LEU A 95 -11.95 -4.72 3.07
CA LEU A 95 -11.55 -4.63 4.47
C LEU A 95 -12.77 -4.25 5.30
N ASP A 96 -13.08 -5.06 6.30
CA ASP A 96 -14.32 -4.89 7.06
C ASP A 96 -14.22 -3.74 8.06
N ASN A 97 -13.07 -3.56 8.72
CA ASN A 97 -12.97 -2.59 9.80
C ASN A 97 -11.56 -1.98 9.92
N THR A 98 -11.48 -0.65 9.87
CA THR A 98 -10.24 0.10 10.08
C THR A 98 -10.57 1.54 10.48
N PRO A 99 -9.73 2.19 11.34
CA PRO A 99 -9.97 3.61 11.69
C PRO A 99 -9.63 4.58 10.55
N LYS A 100 -8.63 4.28 9.72
CA LYS A 100 -8.28 5.10 8.56
C LYS A 100 -8.33 4.27 7.30
N GLU A 101 -9.16 4.67 6.37
CA GLU A 101 -9.36 3.89 5.15
C GLU A 101 -8.13 3.94 4.25
N ILE A 102 -7.69 5.15 3.89
CA ILE A 102 -6.60 5.34 2.93
C ILE A 102 -5.73 6.50 3.39
N ILE A 103 -4.42 6.27 3.36
CA ILE A 103 -3.40 7.30 3.52
C ILE A 103 -2.60 7.33 2.23
N MET A 104 -2.47 8.50 1.61
CA MET A 104 -1.78 8.63 0.34
C MET A 104 -0.95 9.91 0.31
N ASN A 105 0.36 9.76 0.23
CA ASN A 105 1.31 10.87 0.17
C ASN A 105 2.37 10.59 -0.87
N ASN A 106 2.64 11.56 -1.74
CA ASN A 106 3.69 11.46 -2.77
C ASN A 106 3.55 10.18 -3.59
N ALA A 107 2.37 10.00 -4.18
CA ALA A 107 2.06 8.87 -5.03
C ALA A 107 1.34 9.37 -6.29
N GLN A 108 1.68 8.81 -7.43
CA GLN A 108 1.15 9.20 -8.74
C GLN A 108 0.59 8.00 -9.47
N ASN A 109 -0.49 8.22 -10.21
CA ASN A 109 -1.18 7.20 -10.99
C ASN A 109 -1.59 6.01 -10.13
N VAL A 110 -2.33 6.29 -9.08
CA VAL A 110 -2.88 5.27 -8.17
C VAL A 110 -4.33 5.03 -8.53
N LYS A 111 -4.69 3.76 -8.69
CA LYS A 111 -6.06 3.34 -9.01
C LYS A 111 -6.56 2.37 -7.95
N LEU A 112 -7.71 2.65 -7.38
CA LEU A 112 -8.43 1.75 -6.50
C LEU A 112 -9.73 1.38 -7.19
N LEU A 113 -9.88 0.12 -7.57
CA LEU A 113 -11.02 -0.37 -8.32
C LEU A 113 -11.72 -1.46 -7.50
N ARG A 114 -13.06 -1.46 -7.53
CA ARG A 114 -13.84 -2.48 -6.82
C ARG A 114 -13.32 -2.72 -5.40
N THR A 115 -13.06 -1.63 -4.69
CA THR A 115 -12.48 -1.63 -3.35
C THR A 115 -13.54 -1.21 -2.36
N ARG A 116 -13.71 -1.99 -1.29
CA ARG A 116 -14.68 -1.71 -0.24
C ARG A 116 -14.00 -1.73 1.12
N ILE A 117 -14.11 -0.62 1.84
CA ILE A 117 -13.51 -0.47 3.16
C ILE A 117 -14.57 0.10 4.10
N ASN A 118 -14.72 -0.51 5.28
CA ASN A 118 -15.74 -0.12 6.26
C ASN A 118 -17.15 -0.11 5.66
N GLY A 119 -17.43 -1.02 4.73
CA GLY A 119 -18.71 -1.09 4.07
C GLY A 119 -18.93 -0.07 2.95
N LYS A 120 -17.96 0.77 2.64
CA LYS A 120 -18.07 1.81 1.61
C LYS A 120 -17.30 1.41 0.36
N LEU A 121 -17.91 1.63 -0.79
CA LEU A 121 -17.23 1.45 -2.07
C LEU A 121 -16.33 2.66 -2.33
N ILE A 122 -15.05 2.40 -2.57
CA ILE A 122 -14.05 3.43 -2.81
C ILE A 122 -13.44 3.21 -4.18
N ASN A 123 -13.56 4.23 -5.04
CA ASN A 123 -12.93 4.24 -6.35
C ASN A 123 -12.03 5.47 -6.45
N ILE A 124 -10.77 5.25 -6.72
CA ILE A 124 -9.79 6.32 -6.90
C ILE A 124 -9.09 6.11 -8.22
N ASN A 125 -8.95 7.19 -8.98
CA ASN A 125 -8.16 7.20 -10.21
C ASN A 125 -7.32 8.47 -10.20
N ASN A 126 -6.19 8.41 -9.53
CA ASN A 126 -5.27 9.53 -9.39
C ASN A 126 -4.14 9.37 -10.42
N ASN A 127 -4.14 10.23 -11.42
CA ASN A 127 -3.19 10.23 -12.53
C ASN A 127 -2.05 11.26 -12.37
N GLU A 128 -1.98 11.93 -11.24
CA GLU A 128 -0.96 12.95 -11.03
C GLU A 128 0.37 12.41 -10.56
#